data_a7d7c78440fd3e153f9f93e28674ab6f
#
_entry.id   a7d7c78440fd3e153f9f93e28674ab6f
#
_cell.length_a   1.000
_cell.length_b   1.000
_cell.length_c   1.000
_cell.angle_alpha   90.00
_cell.angle_beta   90.00
_cell.angle_gamma   90.00
#
_symmetry.space_group_name_H-M   'P 1'
#
loop_
_entity.id
_entity.type
_entity.pdbx_description
1 polymer ?
#
loop_
_entity_poly.entity_id
_entity_poly.type
_entity_poly.pdbx_seq_one_letter_code
_entity_poly.pdbx_strand_id
1 'polypeptide(L)'
;MKRNFFNLLALLIAFLPLALNAQVKKKPNIIVILADDMGYADIGCFGSETKTPNLDEMAAKGLKMTQFYNASRCCPTRASLLTGLYQHQAGVGDMMNTRKEPAYQGYLNKNCVTIAEALKPYGYTTLMAGKWHVGQAPENWPVKRGFDRYFGLIDGAGSYFGPYPYRPKQKLTIALDDKEYVPGKDYYSTNAYTDYALKFIDDNSKTKKPFFLYLAYQAPHWPLQALPKDIAKYKGKYMQGWDKLRETRFKRMQEMGIIPKNIKLSPRDSNLPEWNSLSQEEKINWDDKMAVYAAMLDCMDQNIGRIRKKLKDLGEDKNTVFMFLSDNGASNETINPNGFLPDIFQSSKKLASDPTSFTAYGFEGANVSNTPFRLFKHWEYEGGTATPFIAYGPNLVKPNTTSHQPAHIIDVMTTCLNLAGAKYPAIYKDQQIKQTAGVNLVPLFKGQKWAGHNALFFEHEGNRAVRQGDWKLVSNYPDNEWHLFNMVNDRTELNDLSKSQPKKVQELITLYNNWAEKSDVISFEKLATKKGEGY
;
A
#
# COMPACT_ATOMS: atom_id res chain seq x y z
N MET A 1 13.15 68.39 59.36
CA MET A 1 13.68 67.14 58.90
C MET A 1 12.62 66.48 58.00
N LYS A 2 12.70 66.75 56.70
CA LYS A 2 11.85 66.20 55.64
C LYS A 2 12.81 65.48 54.71
N ARG A 3 12.66 64.17 54.53
CA ARG A 3 13.16 63.41 53.37
C ARG A 3 12.99 61.89 53.61
N ASN A 4 12.57 61.18 52.57
CA ASN A 4 12.52 59.72 52.41
C ASN A 4 11.17 59.02 52.71
N PHE A 5 10.14 59.32 51.89
CA PHE A 5 8.94 58.48 51.77
C PHE A 5 8.48 58.31 50.31
N PHE A 6 9.39 58.39 49.34
CA PHE A 6 9.00 58.27 47.90
C PHE A 6 9.68 57.19 47.11
N ASN A 7 10.35 56.19 47.71
CA ASN A 7 11.08 55.15 46.97
C ASN A 7 10.64 53.70 47.24
N LEU A 8 9.41 53.46 47.71
CA LEU A 8 8.92 52.09 47.96
C LEU A 8 7.72 51.68 47.11
N LEU A 9 7.32 52.47 46.10
CA LEU A 9 6.16 52.19 45.25
C LEU A 9 6.53 51.83 43.80
N ALA A 10 7.82 51.72 43.45
CA ALA A 10 8.29 51.49 42.08
C ALA A 10 8.81 50.05 41.80
N LEU A 11 8.71 49.10 42.74
CA LEU A 11 9.27 47.75 42.58
C LEU A 11 8.23 46.61 42.59
N LEU A 12 6.94 46.92 42.47
CA LEU A 12 5.86 45.92 42.54
C LEU A 12 5.13 45.68 41.20
N ILE A 13 5.67 46.16 40.04
CA ILE A 13 5.05 45.98 38.72
C ILE A 13 5.90 45.14 37.77
N ALA A 14 6.81 44.30 38.24
CA ALA A 14 7.71 43.50 37.38
C ALA A 14 7.57 41.98 37.52
N PHE A 15 6.48 41.45 38.08
CA PHE A 15 6.17 40.02 38.04
C PHE A 15 4.75 39.77 37.53
N LEU A 16 4.44 40.24 36.31
CA LEU A 16 3.44 39.51 35.53
C LEU A 16 4.08 38.18 35.09
N PRO A 17 3.54 37.02 35.49
CA PRO A 17 3.96 35.80 34.87
C PRO A 17 3.54 35.92 33.41
N LEU A 18 4.49 36.04 32.51
CA LEU A 18 4.33 35.64 31.12
C LEU A 18 3.90 34.16 31.16
N ALA A 19 2.59 33.93 31.31
CA ALA A 19 1.99 32.68 30.97
C ALA A 19 2.28 32.50 29.47
N LEU A 20 3.45 31.96 29.14
CA LEU A 20 3.69 31.31 27.88
C LEU A 20 2.59 30.26 27.78
N ASN A 21 1.46 30.64 27.15
CA ASN A 21 0.55 29.67 26.58
C ASN A 21 1.36 28.89 25.54
N ALA A 22 2.11 27.92 26.02
CA ALA A 22 2.61 26.86 25.19
C ALA A 22 1.35 26.20 24.63
N GLN A 23 0.87 26.70 23.51
CA GLN A 23 -0.27 26.15 22.78
C GLN A 23 0.10 24.70 22.52
N VAL A 24 -0.48 23.78 23.29
CA VAL A 24 -0.25 22.34 23.15
C VAL A 24 -0.53 22.02 21.69
N LYS A 25 0.52 21.76 20.93
CA LYS A 25 0.43 21.53 19.49
C LYS A 25 -0.58 20.41 19.26
N LYS A 26 -1.70 20.71 18.62
CA LYS A 26 -2.75 19.74 18.32
C LYS A 26 -2.13 18.56 17.56
N LYS A 27 -2.34 17.35 18.05
CA LYS A 27 -1.89 16.13 17.37
C LYS A 27 -2.57 16.03 16.01
N PRO A 28 -1.84 15.70 14.92
CA PRO A 28 -2.44 15.64 13.59
C PRO A 28 -3.35 14.42 13.45
N ASN A 29 -4.37 14.52 12.61
CA ASN A 29 -5.04 13.36 12.06
C ASN A 29 -4.10 12.66 11.09
N ILE A 30 -4.17 11.33 11.03
CA ILE A 30 -3.31 10.50 10.19
C ILE A 30 -4.20 9.62 9.33
N ILE A 31 -4.04 9.71 8.01
CA ILE A 31 -4.78 8.89 7.04
C ILE A 31 -3.77 8.10 6.21
N VAL A 32 -3.85 6.78 6.28
CA VAL A 32 -3.11 5.87 5.41
C VAL A 32 -4.07 5.29 4.39
N ILE A 33 -3.82 5.58 3.11
CA ILE A 33 -4.62 5.09 1.99
C ILE A 33 -3.82 4.02 1.26
N LEU A 34 -4.36 2.82 1.18
CA LEU A 34 -3.74 1.69 0.49
C LEU A 34 -4.57 1.29 -0.73
N ALA A 35 -3.95 1.32 -1.91
CA ALA A 35 -4.48 0.69 -3.12
C ALA A 35 -4.09 -0.80 -3.14
N ASP A 36 -4.82 -1.62 -3.87
CA ASP A 36 -4.64 -3.07 -3.98
C ASP A 36 -4.28 -3.45 -5.42
N ASP A 37 -3.11 -4.04 -5.64
CA ASP A 37 -2.58 -4.44 -6.95
C ASP A 37 -2.32 -3.26 -7.93
N MET A 38 -2.10 -2.05 -7.45
CA MET A 38 -1.82 -0.90 -8.31
C MET A 38 -0.33 -0.88 -8.71
N GLY A 39 -0.08 -0.86 -10.03
CA GLY A 39 1.27 -0.81 -10.59
C GLY A 39 1.97 0.55 -10.41
N TYR A 40 3.28 0.55 -10.63
CA TYR A 40 4.14 1.72 -10.43
C TYR A 40 3.78 2.91 -11.32
N ALA A 41 3.29 2.66 -12.55
CA ALA A 41 2.98 3.67 -13.56
C ALA A 41 1.47 3.98 -13.70
N ASP A 42 0.64 3.71 -12.70
CA ASP A 42 -0.82 3.74 -12.86
C ASP A 42 -1.50 5.06 -12.48
N ILE A 43 -0.78 5.98 -11.84
CA ILE A 43 -1.32 7.30 -11.47
C ILE A 43 -0.60 8.43 -12.21
N GLY A 44 -1.29 9.56 -12.45
CA GLY A 44 -0.80 10.65 -13.26
C GLY A 44 0.56 11.18 -12.85
N CYS A 45 0.79 11.43 -11.55
CA CYS A 45 2.07 11.90 -11.02
C CYS A 45 3.23 10.88 -11.09
N PHE A 46 2.96 9.66 -11.57
CA PHE A 46 3.94 8.62 -11.92
C PHE A 46 3.89 8.24 -13.41
N GLY A 47 3.33 9.08 -14.28
CA GLY A 47 3.43 8.98 -15.74
C GLY A 47 2.20 8.41 -16.45
N SER A 48 1.16 7.97 -15.74
CA SER A 48 -0.08 7.45 -16.32
C SER A 48 -0.87 8.51 -17.11
N GLU A 49 -1.64 8.05 -18.06
CA GLU A 49 -2.71 8.79 -18.73
C GLU A 49 -4.04 8.75 -17.96
N THR A 50 -4.13 7.90 -16.94
CA THR A 50 -5.30 7.81 -16.05
C THR A 50 -5.46 9.10 -15.25
N LYS A 51 -6.68 9.61 -15.18
CA LYS A 51 -6.97 10.85 -14.47
C LYS A 51 -7.01 10.62 -12.96
N THR A 52 -6.01 11.13 -12.26
CA THR A 52 -5.91 11.07 -10.80
C THR A 52 -5.62 12.45 -10.18
N PRO A 53 -6.48 13.47 -10.45
CA PRO A 53 -6.18 14.86 -10.11
C PRO A 53 -6.00 15.09 -8.61
N ASN A 54 -6.64 14.32 -7.74
CA ASN A 54 -6.50 14.46 -6.30
C ASN A 54 -5.15 13.93 -5.80
N LEU A 55 -4.72 12.77 -6.30
CA LEU A 55 -3.40 12.21 -6.01
C LEU A 55 -2.28 13.07 -6.63
N ASP A 56 -2.49 13.57 -7.85
CA ASP A 56 -1.55 14.44 -8.55
C ASP A 56 -1.34 15.75 -7.78
N GLU A 57 -2.42 16.34 -7.27
CA GLU A 57 -2.34 17.52 -6.41
C GLU A 57 -1.64 17.24 -5.07
N MET A 58 -1.95 16.09 -4.43
CA MET A 58 -1.27 15.68 -3.20
C MET A 58 0.23 15.50 -3.43
N ALA A 59 0.62 14.90 -4.55
CA ALA A 59 2.02 14.71 -4.94
C ALA A 59 2.73 16.06 -5.21
N ALA A 60 2.08 16.97 -5.93
CA ALA A 60 2.62 18.30 -6.24
C ALA A 60 2.77 19.17 -4.99
N LYS A 61 1.83 19.06 -4.04
CA LYS A 61 1.84 19.85 -2.79
C LYS A 61 2.43 19.08 -1.59
N GLY A 62 3.07 17.96 -1.82
CA GLY A 62 3.64 17.08 -0.80
C GLY A 62 4.97 16.48 -1.21
N LEU A 63 5.20 15.26 -0.75
CA LEU A 63 6.38 14.45 -1.03
C LEU A 63 5.99 13.24 -1.90
N LYS A 64 6.74 13.02 -2.99
CA LYS A 64 6.77 11.76 -3.74
C LYS A 64 8.00 10.96 -3.34
N MET A 65 7.85 9.64 -3.17
CA MET A 65 9.00 8.73 -3.06
C MET A 65 8.99 7.78 -4.26
N THR A 66 10.10 7.73 -4.97
CA THR A 66 10.24 6.90 -6.19
C THR A 66 10.78 5.51 -5.89
N GLN A 67 11.23 5.25 -4.67
CA GLN A 67 11.77 3.97 -4.22
C GLN A 67 11.13 3.58 -2.88
N PHE A 68 9.82 3.33 -2.92
CA PHE A 68 9.08 2.82 -1.77
C PHE A 68 8.72 1.35 -2.02
N TYR A 69 9.06 0.50 -1.06
CA TYR A 69 8.98 -0.95 -1.19
C TYR A 69 7.94 -1.58 -0.27
N ASN A 70 7.41 -2.72 -0.69
CA ASN A 70 6.44 -3.53 0.04
C ASN A 70 6.90 -5.01 0.07
N ALA A 71 6.04 -5.92 0.55
CA ALA A 71 6.34 -7.35 0.64
C ALA A 71 5.80 -8.15 -0.56
N SER A 72 5.75 -7.56 -1.76
CA SER A 72 5.34 -8.14 -3.05
C SER A 72 3.96 -8.83 -3.09
N ARG A 73 3.25 -8.93 -1.98
CA ARG A 73 1.96 -9.62 -1.85
C ARG A 73 1.04 -8.93 -0.84
N CYS A 74 -0.27 -9.00 -1.08
CA CYS A 74 -1.27 -8.22 -0.35
C CYS A 74 -1.32 -8.48 1.17
N CYS A 75 -1.57 -9.71 1.64
CA CYS A 75 -1.66 -9.93 3.09
C CYS A 75 -0.31 -9.80 3.83
N PRO A 76 0.84 -10.27 3.30
CA PRO A 76 2.16 -9.98 3.88
C PRO A 76 2.43 -8.48 4.03
N THR A 77 2.18 -7.70 2.98
CA THR A 77 2.34 -6.24 3.02
C THR A 77 1.43 -5.57 4.04
N ARG A 78 0.15 -5.98 4.11
CA ARG A 78 -0.80 -5.43 5.09
C ARG A 78 -0.38 -5.74 6.52
N ALA A 79 0.13 -6.94 6.78
CA ALA A 79 0.70 -7.29 8.07
C ALA A 79 1.90 -6.41 8.42
N SER A 80 2.83 -6.21 7.47
CA SER A 80 4.02 -5.37 7.66
C SER A 80 3.65 -3.89 7.86
N LEU A 81 2.71 -3.35 7.08
CA LEU A 81 2.21 -1.97 7.23
C LEU A 81 1.64 -1.73 8.62
N LEU A 82 0.73 -2.62 9.04
CA LEU A 82 -0.01 -2.44 10.29
C LEU A 82 0.86 -2.58 11.53
N THR A 83 1.97 -3.34 11.46
CA THR A 83 2.77 -3.69 12.65
C THR A 83 4.17 -3.07 12.68
N GLY A 84 4.69 -2.61 11.54
CA GLY A 84 6.08 -2.16 11.41
C GLY A 84 7.11 -3.30 11.50
N LEU A 85 6.65 -4.54 11.35
CA LEU A 85 7.47 -5.76 11.33
C LEU A 85 7.54 -6.33 9.92
N TYR A 86 8.53 -7.15 9.64
CA TYR A 86 8.43 -8.03 8.47
C TYR A 86 7.32 -9.05 8.67
N GLN A 87 6.65 -9.44 7.58
CA GLN A 87 5.44 -10.26 7.61
C GLN A 87 5.57 -11.58 8.39
N HIS A 88 6.72 -12.24 8.33
CA HIS A 88 7.01 -13.46 9.10
C HIS A 88 6.97 -13.22 10.60
N GLN A 89 7.55 -12.11 11.04
CA GLN A 89 7.54 -11.70 12.44
C GLN A 89 6.12 -11.39 12.95
N ALA A 90 5.22 -10.95 12.04
CA ALA A 90 3.82 -10.65 12.34
C ALA A 90 2.89 -11.89 12.23
N GLY A 91 3.39 -13.03 11.74
CA GLY A 91 2.63 -14.28 11.60
C GLY A 91 1.98 -14.51 10.23
N VAL A 92 2.30 -13.68 9.24
CA VAL A 92 1.71 -13.71 7.88
C VAL A 92 2.81 -13.82 6.81
N GLY A 93 3.73 -14.76 6.99
CA GLY A 93 4.86 -14.99 6.09
C GLY A 93 4.46 -15.58 4.73
N ASP A 94 3.31 -16.26 4.66
CA ASP A 94 2.65 -16.73 3.43
C ASP A 94 1.36 -15.92 3.22
N MET A 95 0.36 -16.53 2.63
CA MET A 95 -1.00 -16.00 2.53
C MET A 95 -1.77 -16.20 3.85
N MET A 96 -3.10 -16.17 3.82
CA MET A 96 -3.93 -16.45 5.02
C MET A 96 -4.10 -17.95 5.31
N ASN A 97 -3.25 -18.80 4.76
CA ASN A 97 -3.24 -20.22 5.06
C ASN A 97 -2.73 -20.45 6.48
N THR A 98 -3.54 -21.07 7.32
CA THR A 98 -3.12 -21.39 8.69
C THR A 98 -2.17 -22.57 8.68
N ARG A 99 -0.94 -22.34 9.14
CA ARG A 99 0.07 -23.38 9.37
C ARG A 99 0.43 -23.45 10.85
N LYS A 100 1.09 -24.52 11.29
CA LYS A 100 1.50 -24.70 12.70
C LYS A 100 2.62 -23.73 13.12
N GLU A 101 3.41 -23.27 12.16
CA GLU A 101 4.54 -22.37 12.40
C GLU A 101 4.06 -20.94 12.74
N PRO A 102 4.52 -20.32 13.82
CA PRO A 102 4.06 -19.00 14.26
C PRO A 102 4.27 -17.88 13.21
N ALA A 103 5.32 -17.99 12.38
CA ALA A 103 5.58 -17.04 11.29
C ALA A 103 4.59 -17.18 10.11
N TYR A 104 3.80 -18.25 10.04
CA TYR A 104 2.94 -18.61 8.91
C TYR A 104 1.51 -18.98 9.34
N GLN A 105 1.04 -18.45 10.46
CA GLN A 105 -0.30 -18.79 10.96
C GLN A 105 -1.45 -18.14 10.18
N GLY A 106 -1.16 -17.23 9.23
CA GLY A 106 -2.14 -16.61 8.34
C GLY A 106 -2.97 -15.49 8.95
N TYR A 107 -2.65 -15.03 10.15
CA TYR A 107 -3.25 -13.87 10.83
C TYR A 107 -2.23 -13.19 11.75
N LEU A 108 -2.49 -11.93 12.12
CA LEU A 108 -1.59 -11.18 12.99
C LEU A 108 -1.46 -11.86 14.37
N ASN A 109 -0.25 -12.23 14.73
CA ASN A 109 0.04 -12.91 16.00
C ASN A 109 -0.12 -11.97 17.22
N LYS A 110 0.00 -12.55 18.43
CA LYS A 110 -0.12 -11.80 19.69
C LYS A 110 1.17 -11.06 20.07
N ASN A 111 2.29 -11.35 19.41
CA ASN A 111 3.60 -10.75 19.69
C ASN A 111 3.84 -9.47 18.84
N CYS A 112 2.82 -8.98 18.17
CA CYS A 112 2.82 -7.72 17.45
C CYS A 112 1.62 -6.86 17.84
N VAL A 113 1.77 -5.56 17.72
CA VAL A 113 0.68 -4.58 17.84
C VAL A 113 0.44 -3.90 16.50
N THR A 114 -0.80 -3.54 16.24
CA THR A 114 -1.16 -2.71 15.09
C THR A 114 -0.95 -1.23 15.39
N ILE A 115 -0.88 -0.39 14.34
CA ILE A 115 -0.89 1.08 14.48
C ILE A 115 -2.08 1.53 15.33
N ALA A 116 -3.26 0.92 15.14
CA ALA A 116 -4.45 1.24 15.91
C ALA A 116 -4.27 0.93 17.40
N GLU A 117 -3.78 -0.27 17.75
CA GLU A 117 -3.49 -0.65 19.14
C GLU A 117 -2.47 0.29 19.79
N ALA A 118 -1.43 0.69 19.05
CA ALA A 118 -0.35 1.53 19.57
C ALA A 118 -0.76 3.01 19.73
N LEU A 119 -1.71 3.51 18.94
CA LEU A 119 -2.15 4.91 18.99
C LEU A 119 -3.27 5.17 20.01
N LYS A 120 -4.07 4.17 20.37
CA LYS A 120 -5.19 4.33 21.34
C LYS A 120 -4.75 4.92 22.69
N PRO A 121 -3.67 4.47 23.35
CA PRO A 121 -3.22 5.04 24.62
C PRO A 121 -2.83 6.52 24.51
N TYR A 122 -2.58 7.01 23.29
CA TYR A 122 -2.24 8.41 23.03
C TYR A 122 -3.43 9.29 22.65
N GLY A 123 -4.66 8.77 22.81
CA GLY A 123 -5.91 9.50 22.66
C GLY A 123 -6.45 9.59 21.23
N TYR A 124 -5.93 8.77 20.31
CA TYR A 124 -6.47 8.66 18.96
C TYR A 124 -7.76 7.83 18.94
N THR A 125 -8.74 8.29 18.16
CA THR A 125 -9.81 7.43 17.64
C THR A 125 -9.26 6.67 16.44
N THR A 126 -9.48 5.35 16.39
CA THR A 126 -8.90 4.48 15.37
C THR A 126 -9.98 3.93 14.44
N LEU A 127 -9.89 4.29 13.17
CA LEU A 127 -10.91 4.08 12.15
C LEU A 127 -10.35 3.24 11.00
N MET A 128 -11.14 2.33 10.46
CA MET A 128 -10.79 1.60 9.27
C MET A 128 -11.97 1.45 8.34
N ALA A 129 -11.73 1.64 7.03
CA ALA A 129 -12.67 1.29 5.99
C ALA A 129 -11.94 0.57 4.85
N GLY A 130 -12.49 -0.55 4.35
CA GLY A 130 -11.94 -1.32 3.25
C GLY A 130 -11.49 -2.74 3.59
N LYS A 131 -10.57 -3.27 2.79
CA LYS A 131 -10.07 -4.65 2.86
C LYS A 131 -9.15 -4.87 4.06
N TRP A 132 -9.45 -5.92 4.86
CA TRP A 132 -8.64 -6.32 6.01
C TRP A 132 -7.50 -7.28 5.64
N HIS A 133 -7.82 -8.49 5.24
CA HIS A 133 -6.95 -9.52 4.69
C HIS A 133 -5.74 -9.93 5.57
N VAL A 134 -5.87 -9.87 6.90
CA VAL A 134 -4.85 -10.35 7.87
C VAL A 134 -5.49 -11.10 9.05
N GLY A 135 -6.48 -11.95 8.73
CA GLY A 135 -7.18 -12.81 9.67
C GLY A 135 -8.67 -12.87 9.40
N GLN A 136 -9.18 -14.05 8.98
CA GLN A 136 -10.60 -14.25 8.59
C GLN A 136 -11.52 -14.53 9.77
N ALA A 137 -11.02 -15.25 10.79
CA ALA A 137 -11.82 -15.61 11.96
C ALA A 137 -12.25 -14.36 12.76
N PRO A 138 -13.48 -14.31 13.29
CA PRO A 138 -14.02 -13.11 13.95
C PRO A 138 -13.16 -12.55 15.09
N GLU A 139 -12.42 -13.40 15.78
CA GLU A 139 -11.47 -13.00 16.83
C GLU A 139 -10.24 -12.24 16.29
N ASN A 140 -10.01 -12.28 14.97
CA ASN A 140 -8.91 -11.59 14.29
C ASN A 140 -9.36 -10.35 13.50
N TRP A 141 -10.64 -9.97 13.57
CA TRP A 141 -11.17 -8.83 12.83
C TRP A 141 -10.63 -7.48 13.32
N PRO A 142 -10.73 -6.41 12.53
CA PRO A 142 -10.12 -5.11 12.84
C PRO A 142 -10.44 -4.57 14.24
N VAL A 143 -11.69 -4.69 14.69
CA VAL A 143 -12.10 -4.21 16.03
C VAL A 143 -11.44 -4.99 17.18
N LYS A 144 -11.02 -6.25 16.95
CA LYS A 144 -10.25 -7.05 17.90
C LYS A 144 -8.76 -6.68 17.87
N ARG A 145 -8.33 -5.97 16.84
CA ARG A 145 -6.95 -5.50 16.61
C ARG A 145 -6.85 -3.98 16.67
N GLY A 146 -7.63 -3.37 17.58
CA GLY A 146 -7.47 -2.00 18.03
C GLY A 146 -8.29 -0.95 17.29
N PHE A 147 -8.99 -1.24 16.21
CA PHE A 147 -9.86 -0.26 15.56
C PHE A 147 -11.15 -0.05 16.35
N ASP A 148 -11.53 1.20 16.57
CA ASP A 148 -12.80 1.57 17.23
C ASP A 148 -13.98 1.39 16.30
N ARG A 149 -13.78 1.64 15.02
CA ARG A 149 -14.80 1.45 13.97
C ARG A 149 -14.17 0.78 12.76
N TYR A 150 -14.95 -0.08 12.15
CA TYR A 150 -14.59 -0.80 10.93
C TYR A 150 -15.76 -0.93 9.97
N PHE A 151 -15.50 -0.80 8.67
CA PHE A 151 -16.40 -1.24 7.61
C PHE A 151 -15.60 -1.77 6.43
N GLY A 152 -15.91 -2.98 5.94
CA GLY A 152 -15.28 -3.47 4.71
C GLY A 152 -15.22 -4.98 4.56
N LEU A 153 -14.45 -5.41 3.57
CA LEU A 153 -14.22 -6.81 3.23
C LEU A 153 -13.17 -7.42 4.16
N ILE A 154 -13.52 -8.51 4.83
CA ILE A 154 -12.58 -9.28 5.66
C ILE A 154 -11.58 -10.06 4.80
N ASP A 155 -12.05 -10.57 3.68
CA ASP A 155 -11.32 -11.46 2.76
C ASP A 155 -10.34 -10.70 1.84
N GLY A 156 -9.62 -11.48 1.00
CA GLY A 156 -8.57 -10.95 0.12
C GLY A 156 -9.05 -10.35 -1.19
N ALA A 157 -10.16 -10.84 -1.73
CA ALA A 157 -10.73 -10.37 -2.99
C ALA A 157 -12.22 -10.68 -3.05
N GLY A 158 -12.95 -9.94 -3.87
CA GLY A 158 -14.38 -10.13 -4.09
C GLY A 158 -14.91 -9.19 -5.15
N SER A 159 -16.14 -9.40 -5.60
CA SER A 159 -16.81 -8.47 -6.49
C SER A 159 -16.97 -7.10 -5.85
N TYR A 160 -16.88 -6.03 -6.65
CA TYR A 160 -17.14 -4.66 -6.21
C TYR A 160 -18.62 -4.39 -5.94
N PHE A 161 -19.50 -5.23 -6.47
CA PHE A 161 -20.97 -5.09 -6.33
C PHE A 161 -21.57 -5.94 -5.21
N GLY A 162 -20.73 -6.68 -4.46
CA GLY A 162 -21.20 -7.46 -3.30
C GLY A 162 -20.27 -8.62 -2.95
N PRO A 163 -20.51 -9.30 -1.83
CA PRO A 163 -19.67 -10.43 -1.37
C PRO A 163 -20.03 -11.73 -2.11
N TYR A 164 -19.98 -11.70 -3.44
CA TYR A 164 -20.27 -12.86 -4.26
C TYR A 164 -19.07 -13.81 -4.32
N PRO A 165 -19.21 -15.09 -3.88
CA PRO A 165 -18.13 -16.06 -3.96
C PRO A 165 -17.77 -16.35 -5.43
N TYR A 166 -16.51 -16.62 -5.68
CA TYR A 166 -15.98 -16.94 -7.00
C TYR A 166 -15.18 -18.26 -7.01
N ARG A 167 -15.21 -18.96 -5.89
CA ARG A 167 -14.64 -20.32 -5.72
C ARG A 167 -15.65 -21.21 -5.00
N PRO A 168 -15.63 -22.53 -5.25
CA PRO A 168 -16.48 -23.49 -4.54
C PRO A 168 -16.31 -23.36 -3.01
N LYS A 169 -17.42 -23.44 -2.27
CA LYS A 169 -17.47 -23.37 -0.79
C LYS A 169 -16.91 -22.07 -0.17
N GLN A 170 -16.59 -21.06 -0.96
CA GLN A 170 -16.11 -19.78 -0.45
C GLN A 170 -17.26 -19.00 0.20
N LYS A 171 -16.97 -18.43 1.37
CA LYS A 171 -17.80 -17.37 1.99
C LYS A 171 -16.97 -16.09 1.99
N LEU A 172 -17.50 -15.02 1.43
CA LEU A 172 -16.93 -13.68 1.52
C LEU A 172 -17.71 -12.87 2.55
N THR A 173 -17.01 -12.19 3.44
CA THR A 173 -17.62 -11.46 4.54
C THR A 173 -17.33 -9.96 4.43
N ILE A 174 -18.40 -9.18 4.32
CA ILE A 174 -18.36 -7.74 4.62
C ILE A 174 -18.80 -7.56 6.05
N ALA A 175 -18.10 -6.74 6.82
CA ALA A 175 -18.44 -6.49 8.20
C ALA A 175 -18.57 -5.00 8.51
N LEU A 176 -19.47 -4.66 9.44
CA LEU A 176 -19.55 -3.37 10.11
C LEU A 176 -19.22 -3.60 11.59
N ASP A 177 -18.12 -3.06 12.03
CA ASP A 177 -17.52 -3.28 13.34
C ASP A 177 -17.26 -4.79 13.59
N ASP A 178 -17.99 -5.46 14.47
CA ASP A 178 -17.85 -6.89 14.79
C ASP A 178 -19.00 -7.76 14.24
N LYS A 179 -19.82 -7.20 13.32
CA LYS A 179 -21.01 -7.90 12.77
C LYS A 179 -20.90 -8.02 11.26
N GLU A 180 -21.35 -9.16 10.74
CA GLU A 180 -21.52 -9.32 9.29
C GLU A 180 -22.53 -8.28 8.78
N TYR A 181 -22.22 -7.72 7.62
CA TYR A 181 -23.03 -6.70 6.95
C TYR A 181 -23.49 -7.20 5.58
N VAL A 182 -24.78 -7.08 5.32
CA VAL A 182 -25.36 -7.41 4.01
C VAL A 182 -25.53 -6.11 3.22
N PRO A 183 -24.79 -5.93 2.11
CA PRO A 183 -24.90 -4.71 1.32
C PRO A 183 -26.24 -4.62 0.57
N GLY A 184 -26.70 -3.38 0.39
CA GLY A 184 -27.88 -3.07 -0.44
C GLY A 184 -27.58 -3.19 -1.95
N LYS A 185 -28.63 -3.03 -2.78
CA LYS A 185 -28.57 -3.22 -4.24
C LYS A 185 -27.61 -2.24 -4.95
N ASP A 186 -27.44 -1.03 -4.42
CA ASP A 186 -26.59 0.02 -5.01
C ASP A 186 -25.15 -0.02 -4.48
N TYR A 187 -24.76 -1.12 -3.85
CA TYR A 187 -23.43 -1.29 -3.30
C TYR A 187 -22.37 -1.31 -4.39
N TYR A 188 -21.38 -0.42 -4.25
CA TYR A 188 -20.12 -0.47 -4.98
C TYR A 188 -18.98 -0.22 -3.99
N SER A 189 -18.10 -1.20 -3.78
CA SER A 189 -17.16 -1.26 -2.65
C SER A 189 -16.30 0.00 -2.51
N THR A 190 -15.76 0.55 -3.61
CA THR A 190 -14.93 1.76 -3.58
C THR A 190 -15.69 2.96 -3.00
N ASN A 191 -16.96 3.15 -3.39
CA ASN A 191 -17.80 4.21 -2.84
C ASN A 191 -18.19 3.91 -1.39
N ALA A 192 -18.60 2.69 -1.11
CA ALA A 192 -19.07 2.29 0.23
C ALA A 192 -17.98 2.44 1.30
N TYR A 193 -16.73 2.07 0.98
CA TYR A 193 -15.59 2.27 1.90
C TYR A 193 -15.40 3.76 2.22
N THR A 194 -15.52 4.61 1.20
CA THR A 194 -15.42 6.06 1.39
C THR A 194 -16.61 6.62 2.17
N ASP A 195 -17.82 6.17 1.90
CA ASP A 195 -19.03 6.62 2.61
C ASP A 195 -18.93 6.33 4.11
N TYR A 196 -18.47 5.12 4.48
CA TYR A 196 -18.24 4.77 5.88
C TYR A 196 -17.05 5.51 6.49
N ALA A 197 -15.97 5.73 5.74
CA ALA A 197 -14.85 6.56 6.20
C ALA A 197 -15.32 8.00 6.50
N LEU A 198 -16.11 8.60 5.61
CA LEU A 198 -16.72 9.92 5.80
C LEU A 198 -17.65 9.97 7.02
N LYS A 199 -18.48 8.94 7.20
CA LYS A 199 -19.34 8.80 8.38
C LYS A 199 -18.51 8.72 9.66
N PHE A 200 -17.46 7.92 9.69
CA PHE A 200 -16.60 7.76 10.86
C PHE A 200 -15.84 9.06 11.20
N ILE A 201 -15.37 9.79 10.18
CA ILE A 201 -14.75 11.12 10.36
C ILE A 201 -15.77 12.11 10.94
N ASP A 202 -17.00 12.11 10.44
CA ASP A 202 -18.07 12.99 10.91
C ASP A 202 -18.46 12.69 12.35
N ASP A 203 -18.63 11.43 12.69
CA ASP A 203 -18.90 11.00 14.06
C ASP A 203 -17.76 11.39 15.01
N ASN A 204 -16.49 11.23 14.57
CA ASN A 204 -15.32 11.61 15.36
C ASN A 204 -15.19 13.12 15.55
N SER A 205 -15.59 13.93 14.58
CA SER A 205 -15.47 15.40 14.66
C SER A 205 -16.14 15.99 15.90
N LYS A 206 -17.20 15.34 16.37
CA LYS A 206 -17.94 15.69 17.59
C LYS A 206 -17.12 15.48 18.88
N THR A 207 -16.13 14.59 18.84
CA THR A 207 -15.30 14.26 20.01
C THR A 207 -14.08 15.19 20.17
N LYS A 208 -13.70 15.90 19.11
CA LYS A 208 -12.48 16.73 19.01
C LYS A 208 -11.17 15.95 19.22
N LYS A 209 -11.20 14.62 19.20
CA LYS A 209 -10.00 13.76 19.28
C LYS A 209 -9.31 13.68 17.92
N PRO A 210 -7.98 13.60 17.89
CA PRO A 210 -7.29 13.22 16.66
C PRO A 210 -7.69 11.81 16.26
N PHE A 211 -7.67 11.50 14.96
CA PHE A 211 -7.98 10.15 14.49
C PHE A 211 -6.87 9.59 13.61
N PHE A 212 -6.77 8.27 13.62
CA PHE A 212 -6.06 7.46 12.64
C PHE A 212 -7.08 6.75 11.77
N LEU A 213 -7.01 6.95 10.46
CA LEU A 213 -7.84 6.24 9.47
C LEU A 213 -6.96 5.38 8.57
N TYR A 214 -7.21 4.07 8.56
CA TYR A 214 -6.69 3.16 7.54
C TYR A 214 -7.77 2.94 6.50
N LEU A 215 -7.60 3.55 5.30
CA LEU A 215 -8.52 3.46 4.17
C LEU A 215 -7.90 2.52 3.13
N ALA A 216 -8.25 1.25 3.20
CA ALA A 216 -7.69 0.17 2.39
C ALA A 216 -8.64 -0.19 1.25
N TYR A 217 -8.52 0.52 0.12
CA TYR A 217 -9.30 0.20 -1.07
C TYR A 217 -8.99 -1.20 -1.59
N GLN A 218 -10.00 -1.84 -2.18
CA GLN A 218 -9.82 -3.04 -2.98
C GLN A 218 -9.38 -2.66 -4.42
N ALA A 219 -9.68 -1.45 -4.86
CA ALA A 219 -9.31 -0.96 -6.19
C ALA A 219 -7.79 -0.77 -6.32
N PRO A 220 -7.21 -1.13 -7.48
CA PRO A 220 -7.83 -1.70 -8.69
C PRO A 220 -7.71 -3.24 -8.83
N HIS A 221 -7.62 -4.01 -7.73
CA HIS A 221 -7.55 -5.49 -7.76
C HIS A 221 -8.70 -6.09 -8.58
N TRP A 222 -8.46 -7.21 -9.26
CA TRP A 222 -9.52 -7.96 -9.95
C TRP A 222 -10.65 -8.41 -8.98
N PRO A 223 -11.89 -8.65 -9.50
CA PRO A 223 -12.33 -8.57 -10.88
C PRO A 223 -12.40 -7.14 -11.39
N LEU A 224 -12.18 -6.94 -12.71
CA LEU A 224 -12.33 -5.65 -13.36
C LEU A 224 -13.80 -5.24 -13.35
N GLN A 225 -14.16 -4.32 -12.47
CA GLN A 225 -15.54 -3.86 -12.30
C GLN A 225 -15.55 -2.38 -11.93
N ALA A 226 -16.16 -1.55 -12.77
CA ALA A 226 -16.28 -0.12 -12.57
C ALA A 226 -17.68 0.39 -12.93
N LEU A 227 -17.98 1.62 -12.53
CA LEU A 227 -19.25 2.24 -12.87
C LEU A 227 -19.25 2.67 -14.35
N PRO A 228 -20.35 2.46 -15.09
CA PRO A 228 -20.43 2.77 -16.54
C PRO A 228 -20.02 4.20 -16.88
N LYS A 229 -20.39 5.18 -16.04
CA LYS A 229 -20.03 6.60 -16.22
C LYS A 229 -18.51 6.84 -16.21
N ASP A 230 -17.76 6.05 -15.44
CA ASP A 230 -16.32 6.18 -15.33
C ASP A 230 -15.62 5.40 -16.46
N ILE A 231 -16.13 4.23 -16.85
CA ILE A 231 -15.64 3.46 -18.01
C ILE A 231 -15.72 4.28 -19.29
N ALA A 232 -16.83 4.99 -19.53
CA ALA A 232 -17.05 5.80 -20.71
C ALA A 232 -15.96 6.86 -20.97
N LYS A 233 -15.24 7.29 -19.93
CA LYS A 233 -14.14 8.25 -20.03
C LYS A 233 -12.89 7.66 -20.71
N TYR A 234 -12.75 6.35 -20.75
CA TYR A 234 -11.52 5.64 -21.14
C TYR A 234 -11.67 4.73 -22.35
N LYS A 235 -12.88 4.40 -22.80
CA LYS A 235 -13.14 3.59 -23.99
C LYS A 235 -12.40 4.12 -25.21
N GLY A 236 -11.70 3.24 -25.94
CA GLY A 236 -10.94 3.56 -27.14
C GLY A 236 -9.58 4.20 -26.92
N LYS A 237 -9.17 4.46 -25.68
CA LYS A 237 -7.90 5.15 -25.39
C LYS A 237 -6.68 4.24 -25.41
N TYR A 238 -6.88 2.94 -25.39
CA TYR A 238 -5.80 1.95 -25.30
C TYR A 238 -5.54 1.21 -26.60
N MET A 239 -6.26 1.52 -27.67
CA MET A 239 -6.09 0.95 -29.02
C MET A 239 -4.70 1.17 -29.64
N GLN A 240 -3.86 2.04 -29.05
CA GLN A 240 -2.47 2.23 -29.45
C GLN A 240 -1.56 1.04 -29.05
N GLY A 241 -2.03 0.15 -28.18
CA GLY A 241 -1.35 -1.06 -27.71
C GLY A 241 -0.39 -0.84 -26.54
N TRP A 242 -0.02 -1.95 -25.93
CA TRP A 242 0.80 -1.98 -24.72
C TRP A 242 2.21 -1.47 -24.90
N ASP A 243 2.89 -1.80 -26.02
CA ASP A 243 4.27 -1.33 -26.26
C ASP A 243 4.33 0.20 -26.32
N LYS A 244 3.43 0.80 -27.12
CA LYS A 244 3.36 2.26 -27.27
C LYS A 244 2.97 2.97 -25.99
N LEU A 245 2.08 2.35 -25.20
CA LEU A 245 1.66 2.89 -23.92
C LEU A 245 2.81 2.86 -22.90
N ARG A 246 3.57 1.75 -22.82
CA ARG A 246 4.77 1.63 -21.98
C ARG A 246 5.82 2.68 -22.33
N GLU A 247 6.14 2.86 -23.63
CA GLU A 247 7.05 3.90 -24.10
C GLU A 247 6.59 5.30 -23.67
N THR A 248 5.29 5.57 -23.81
CA THR A 248 4.72 6.88 -23.48
C THR A 248 4.80 7.16 -21.98
N ARG A 249 4.42 6.18 -21.14
CA ARG A 249 4.53 6.28 -19.68
C ARG A 249 5.98 6.43 -19.24
N PHE A 250 6.89 5.64 -19.79
CA PHE A 250 8.31 5.70 -19.48
C PHE A 250 8.92 7.08 -19.81
N LYS A 251 8.62 7.62 -20.99
CA LYS A 251 9.08 8.97 -21.38
C LYS A 251 8.59 10.02 -20.39
N ARG A 252 7.30 9.99 -20.03
CA ARG A 252 6.73 10.91 -19.03
C ARG A 252 7.42 10.77 -17.67
N MET A 253 7.71 9.56 -17.22
CA MET A 253 8.42 9.33 -15.96
C MET A 253 9.82 9.98 -15.98
N GLN A 254 10.55 9.91 -17.08
CA GLN A 254 11.83 10.56 -17.24
C GLN A 254 11.71 12.09 -17.25
N GLU A 255 10.71 12.64 -17.95
CA GLU A 255 10.40 14.08 -17.97
C GLU A 255 10.03 14.62 -16.58
N MET A 256 9.31 13.83 -15.79
CA MET A 256 8.88 14.16 -14.42
C MET A 256 9.97 13.90 -13.36
N GLY A 257 11.13 13.33 -13.74
CA GLY A 257 12.21 12.97 -12.81
C GLY A 257 11.86 11.81 -11.87
N ILE A 258 10.88 10.98 -12.22
CA ILE A 258 10.52 9.76 -11.46
C ILE A 258 11.58 8.67 -11.70
N ILE A 259 12.01 8.53 -12.94
CA ILE A 259 13.08 7.62 -13.38
C ILE A 259 14.21 8.42 -14.00
N PRO A 260 15.47 8.16 -13.63
CA PRO A 260 16.63 8.78 -14.24
C PRO A 260 16.72 8.53 -15.76
N LYS A 261 17.26 9.49 -16.52
CA LYS A 261 17.33 9.41 -17.99
C LYS A 261 18.24 8.29 -18.50
N ASN A 262 19.21 7.83 -17.71
CA ASN A 262 20.11 6.73 -18.06
C ASN A 262 19.49 5.34 -17.91
N ILE A 263 18.39 5.21 -17.20
CA ILE A 263 17.66 3.94 -17.05
C ILE A 263 16.98 3.58 -18.37
N LYS A 264 17.03 2.30 -18.74
CA LYS A 264 16.36 1.74 -19.91
C LYS A 264 15.00 1.17 -19.55
N LEU A 265 14.05 1.24 -20.46
CA LEU A 265 12.79 0.53 -20.35
C LEU A 265 13.03 -0.99 -20.41
N SER A 266 12.42 -1.76 -19.53
CA SER A 266 12.46 -3.22 -19.63
C SER A 266 11.79 -3.71 -20.93
N PRO A 267 12.23 -4.81 -21.53
CA PRO A 267 11.55 -5.44 -22.66
C PRO A 267 10.09 -5.72 -22.34
N ARG A 268 9.27 -5.87 -23.40
CA ARG A 268 7.94 -6.47 -23.27
C ARG A 268 8.10 -7.85 -22.62
N ASP A 269 7.16 -8.22 -21.76
CA ASP A 269 7.13 -9.56 -21.17
C ASP A 269 7.06 -10.64 -22.25
N SER A 270 7.83 -11.71 -22.11
CA SER A 270 7.94 -12.78 -23.11
C SER A 270 6.64 -13.57 -23.32
N ASN A 271 5.71 -13.49 -22.38
CA ASN A 271 4.38 -14.09 -22.49
C ASN A 271 3.42 -13.27 -23.38
N LEU A 272 3.83 -12.07 -23.80
CA LEU A 272 2.98 -11.18 -24.57
C LEU A 272 3.33 -11.21 -26.07
N PRO A 273 2.32 -11.42 -26.96
CA PRO A 273 2.50 -11.29 -28.38
C PRO A 273 2.78 -9.84 -28.79
N GLU A 274 3.19 -9.65 -30.02
CA GLU A 274 3.27 -8.31 -30.59
C GLU A 274 1.87 -7.74 -30.81
N TRP A 275 1.67 -6.47 -30.46
CA TRP A 275 0.37 -5.82 -30.62
C TRP A 275 -0.21 -5.94 -32.04
N ASN A 276 0.67 -5.82 -33.05
CA ASN A 276 0.24 -5.86 -34.47
C ASN A 276 -0.16 -7.27 -34.92
N SER A 277 0.21 -8.33 -34.22
CA SER A 277 -0.18 -9.71 -34.53
C SER A 277 -1.60 -10.04 -34.05
N LEU A 278 -2.19 -9.21 -33.21
CA LEU A 278 -3.54 -9.43 -32.65
C LEU A 278 -4.64 -9.15 -33.67
N SER A 279 -5.72 -9.90 -33.56
CA SER A 279 -6.99 -9.62 -34.23
C SER A 279 -7.61 -8.33 -33.69
N GLN A 280 -8.54 -7.77 -34.45
CA GLN A 280 -9.28 -6.57 -34.02
C GLN A 280 -10.12 -6.83 -32.77
N GLU A 281 -10.66 -8.04 -32.61
CA GLU A 281 -11.43 -8.45 -31.44
C GLU A 281 -10.55 -8.48 -30.18
N GLU A 282 -9.35 -9.06 -30.24
CA GLU A 282 -8.39 -9.09 -29.13
C GLU A 282 -7.96 -7.68 -28.73
N LYS A 283 -7.71 -6.79 -29.70
CA LYS A 283 -7.38 -5.38 -29.44
C LYS A 283 -8.53 -4.63 -28.74
N ILE A 284 -9.76 -4.85 -29.16
CA ILE A 284 -10.96 -4.27 -28.53
C ILE A 284 -11.12 -4.81 -27.11
N ASN A 285 -10.94 -6.11 -26.90
CA ASN A 285 -11.04 -6.73 -25.58
C ASN A 285 -9.99 -6.15 -24.60
N TRP A 286 -8.76 -5.97 -25.08
CA TRP A 286 -7.72 -5.37 -24.25
C TRP A 286 -7.99 -3.88 -23.94
N ASP A 287 -8.41 -3.08 -24.93
CA ASP A 287 -8.83 -1.70 -24.71
C ASP A 287 -9.91 -1.60 -23.65
N ASP A 288 -10.91 -2.47 -23.73
CA ASP A 288 -12.01 -2.51 -22.78
C ASP A 288 -11.56 -2.88 -21.36
N LYS A 289 -10.68 -3.89 -21.20
CA LYS A 289 -10.07 -4.24 -19.91
C LYS A 289 -9.33 -3.05 -19.28
N MET A 290 -8.50 -2.37 -20.06
CA MET A 290 -7.74 -1.21 -19.60
C MET A 290 -8.63 -0.01 -19.31
N ALA A 291 -9.72 0.17 -20.07
CA ALA A 291 -10.71 1.22 -19.79
C ALA A 291 -11.41 1.01 -18.46
N VAL A 292 -11.78 -0.24 -18.14
CA VAL A 292 -12.37 -0.57 -16.83
C VAL A 292 -11.34 -0.38 -15.70
N TYR A 293 -10.11 -0.84 -15.88
CA TYR A 293 -9.04 -0.67 -14.89
C TYR A 293 -8.78 0.81 -14.59
N ALA A 294 -8.64 1.64 -15.61
CA ALA A 294 -8.47 3.08 -15.45
C ALA A 294 -9.67 3.75 -14.76
N ALA A 295 -10.89 3.27 -15.05
CA ALA A 295 -12.10 3.75 -14.39
C ALA A 295 -12.15 3.40 -12.91
N MET A 296 -11.62 2.24 -12.51
CA MET A 296 -11.48 1.86 -11.09
C MET A 296 -10.53 2.81 -10.34
N LEU A 297 -9.40 3.15 -10.95
CA LEU A 297 -8.43 4.12 -10.40
C LEU A 297 -9.02 5.54 -10.32
N ASP A 298 -9.67 6.01 -11.38
CA ASP A 298 -10.36 7.32 -11.42
C ASP A 298 -11.43 7.40 -10.31
N CYS A 299 -12.23 6.36 -10.15
CA CYS A 299 -13.23 6.30 -9.08
C CYS A 299 -12.58 6.35 -7.69
N MET A 300 -11.47 5.65 -7.47
CA MET A 300 -10.70 5.73 -6.22
C MET A 300 -10.19 7.16 -5.97
N ASP A 301 -9.63 7.81 -6.98
CA ASP A 301 -9.14 9.19 -6.87
C ASP A 301 -10.27 10.18 -6.56
N GLN A 302 -11.44 10.07 -7.22
CA GLN A 302 -12.63 10.86 -6.90
C GLN A 302 -13.01 10.70 -5.41
N ASN A 303 -12.97 9.50 -4.90
CA ASN A 303 -13.30 9.18 -3.51
C ASN A 303 -12.26 9.75 -2.52
N ILE A 304 -10.97 9.74 -2.86
CA ILE A 304 -9.93 10.45 -2.11
C ILE A 304 -10.24 11.96 -2.07
N GLY A 305 -10.69 12.53 -3.18
CA GLY A 305 -11.16 13.92 -3.26
C GLY A 305 -12.30 14.23 -2.30
N ARG A 306 -13.26 13.30 -2.13
CA ARG A 306 -14.37 13.42 -1.17
C ARG A 306 -13.87 13.48 0.28
N ILE A 307 -12.89 12.64 0.66
CA ILE A 307 -12.27 12.69 2.00
C ILE A 307 -11.57 14.03 2.23
N ARG A 308 -10.76 14.50 1.27
CA ARG A 308 -10.06 15.78 1.34
C ARG A 308 -11.04 16.95 1.49
N LYS A 309 -12.13 16.94 0.71
CA LYS A 309 -13.19 17.95 0.83
C LYS A 309 -13.83 17.94 2.21
N LYS A 310 -14.21 16.77 2.74
CA LYS A 310 -14.80 16.65 4.08
C LYS A 310 -13.90 17.26 5.16
N LEU A 311 -12.60 16.98 5.11
CA LEU A 311 -11.64 17.54 6.07
C LEU A 311 -11.52 19.06 5.95
N LYS A 312 -11.56 19.60 4.73
CA LYS A 312 -11.57 21.04 4.49
C LYS A 312 -12.84 21.67 5.05
N ASP A 313 -14.01 21.05 4.81
CA ASP A 313 -15.30 21.54 5.34
C ASP A 313 -15.32 21.52 6.88
N LEU A 314 -14.59 20.60 7.52
CA LEU A 314 -14.43 20.52 8.99
C LEU A 314 -13.29 21.42 9.52
N GLY A 315 -12.51 22.10 8.67
CA GLY A 315 -11.33 22.88 9.06
C GLY A 315 -10.14 22.05 9.57
N GLU A 316 -10.11 20.75 9.27
CA GLU A 316 -9.09 19.81 9.72
C GLU A 316 -8.02 19.50 8.64
N ASP A 317 -8.15 20.02 7.43
CA ASP A 317 -7.24 19.79 6.30
C ASP A 317 -5.79 20.15 6.62
N LYS A 318 -5.56 21.28 7.31
CA LYS A 318 -4.23 21.75 7.70
C LYS A 318 -3.59 20.95 8.84
N ASN A 319 -4.37 20.18 9.57
CA ASN A 319 -3.93 19.33 10.67
C ASN A 319 -4.04 17.83 10.34
N THR A 320 -4.01 17.47 9.07
CA THR A 320 -4.11 16.09 8.61
C THR A 320 -2.92 15.71 7.74
N VAL A 321 -2.32 14.55 7.99
CA VAL A 321 -1.31 13.92 7.13
C VAL A 321 -1.95 12.76 6.39
N PHE A 322 -1.75 12.73 5.08
CA PHE A 322 -2.09 11.60 4.21
C PHE A 322 -0.81 10.86 3.81
N MET A 323 -0.87 9.55 3.78
CA MET A 323 0.10 8.68 3.13
C MET A 323 -0.66 7.78 2.16
N PHE A 324 -0.33 7.84 0.87
CA PHE A 324 -0.92 6.99 -0.17
C PHE A 324 0.14 6.05 -0.73
N LEU A 325 -0.21 4.77 -0.92
CA LEU A 325 0.68 3.73 -1.41
C LEU A 325 -0.12 2.53 -1.97
N SER A 326 0.57 1.57 -2.61
CA SER A 326 0.01 0.28 -3.03
C SER A 326 0.61 -0.86 -2.21
N ASP A 327 -0.11 -1.97 -2.06
CA ASP A 327 0.35 -3.12 -1.26
C ASP A 327 1.32 -4.04 -2.00
N ASN A 328 1.32 -4.05 -3.31
CA ASN A 328 2.29 -4.70 -4.20
C ASN A 328 2.24 -4.06 -5.58
N GLY A 329 3.14 -4.46 -6.46
CA GLY A 329 3.03 -4.10 -7.87
C GLY A 329 1.82 -4.73 -8.56
N ALA A 330 1.63 -4.40 -9.82
CA ALA A 330 0.53 -4.87 -10.64
C ALA A 330 0.44 -6.40 -10.67
N SER A 331 -0.77 -6.93 -10.73
CA SER A 331 -1.05 -8.36 -10.74
C SER A 331 -1.22 -8.89 -12.17
N ASN A 332 -0.41 -9.86 -12.55
CA ASN A 332 -0.56 -10.61 -13.80
C ASN A 332 -1.53 -11.79 -13.70
N GLU A 333 -2.21 -11.94 -12.57
CA GLU A 333 -3.14 -13.05 -12.33
C GLU A 333 -4.23 -13.07 -13.39
N THR A 334 -4.55 -14.28 -13.86
CA THR A 334 -5.70 -14.54 -14.73
C THR A 334 -6.77 -15.24 -13.91
N ILE A 335 -8.02 -14.83 -14.09
CA ILE A 335 -9.13 -15.47 -13.39
C ILE A 335 -9.64 -16.59 -14.28
N ASN A 336 -9.44 -17.82 -13.84
CA ASN A 336 -10.14 -18.98 -14.37
C ASN A 336 -10.95 -19.62 -13.21
N PRO A 337 -12.24 -19.32 -13.12
CA PRO A 337 -13.08 -19.82 -12.02
C PRO A 337 -13.37 -21.32 -12.13
N ASN A 338 -12.67 -22.09 -12.97
CA ASN A 338 -12.85 -23.54 -13.17
C ASN A 338 -14.33 -23.95 -13.38
N GLY A 339 -15.07 -23.15 -14.15
CA GLY A 339 -16.48 -23.36 -14.40
C GLY A 339 -17.41 -22.92 -13.24
N PHE A 340 -16.85 -22.51 -12.10
CA PHE A 340 -17.62 -21.94 -11.01
C PHE A 340 -17.65 -20.41 -11.10
N LEU A 341 -18.74 -19.88 -11.58
CA LEU A 341 -19.12 -18.49 -11.38
C LEU A 341 -20.54 -18.47 -10.85
N PRO A 342 -20.87 -17.65 -9.83
CA PRO A 342 -22.25 -17.43 -9.44
C PRO A 342 -23.09 -17.02 -10.64
N ASP A 343 -24.38 -17.37 -10.66
CA ASP A 343 -25.31 -17.09 -11.77
C ASP A 343 -25.34 -15.60 -12.18
N ILE A 344 -24.99 -14.71 -11.25
CA ILE A 344 -24.88 -13.28 -11.53
C ILE A 344 -23.73 -12.93 -12.50
N PHE A 345 -22.70 -13.79 -12.63
CA PHE A 345 -21.56 -13.60 -13.52
C PHE A 345 -21.59 -14.61 -14.65
N GLN A 346 -22.09 -14.23 -15.81
CA GLN A 346 -22.46 -15.17 -16.86
C GLN A 346 -21.32 -15.63 -17.76
N SER A 347 -20.17 -14.98 -17.82
CA SER A 347 -19.07 -15.43 -18.68
C SER A 347 -17.78 -14.63 -18.53
N SER A 348 -16.63 -15.30 -18.54
CA SER A 348 -15.31 -14.71 -18.79
C SER A 348 -15.10 -14.30 -20.28
N LYS A 349 -16.03 -14.63 -21.18
CA LYS A 349 -15.99 -14.27 -22.60
C LYS A 349 -16.61 -12.90 -22.88
N LYS A 350 -17.27 -12.27 -21.93
CA LYS A 350 -17.81 -10.93 -22.08
C LYS A 350 -16.72 -9.87 -21.91
N LEU A 351 -16.93 -8.70 -22.52
CA LEU A 351 -16.08 -7.55 -22.27
C LEU A 351 -16.06 -7.19 -20.78
N ALA A 352 -14.96 -6.70 -20.28
CA ALA A 352 -14.80 -6.31 -18.87
C ALA A 352 -15.80 -5.22 -18.46
N SER A 353 -16.23 -4.38 -19.41
CA SER A 353 -17.24 -3.34 -19.22
C SER A 353 -18.68 -3.86 -19.04
N ASP A 354 -18.94 -5.15 -19.30
CA ASP A 354 -20.22 -5.77 -18.96
C ASP A 354 -20.28 -5.97 -17.43
N PRO A 355 -21.31 -5.47 -16.74
CA PRO A 355 -21.40 -5.58 -15.28
C PRO A 355 -21.50 -7.02 -14.76
N THR A 356 -21.80 -7.99 -15.63
CA THR A 356 -21.81 -9.43 -15.32
C THR A 356 -20.50 -10.12 -15.68
N SER A 357 -19.47 -9.39 -16.11
CA SER A 357 -18.12 -9.92 -16.35
C SER A 357 -17.37 -10.13 -15.05
N PHE A 358 -16.55 -11.19 -15.01
CA PHE A 358 -15.65 -11.46 -13.90
C PHE A 358 -14.27 -11.81 -14.45
N THR A 359 -13.45 -10.80 -14.70
CA THR A 359 -12.17 -10.94 -15.42
C THR A 359 -11.04 -10.15 -14.78
N ALA A 360 -9.81 -10.39 -15.24
CA ALA A 360 -8.62 -9.61 -14.91
C ALA A 360 -7.94 -9.10 -16.20
N TYR A 361 -7.03 -8.14 -16.05
CA TYR A 361 -6.30 -7.59 -17.20
C TYR A 361 -5.05 -8.40 -17.59
N GLY A 362 -4.67 -9.39 -16.77
CA GLY A 362 -3.63 -10.36 -17.08
C GLY A 362 -2.22 -9.78 -17.21
N PHE A 363 -1.36 -10.52 -17.90
CA PHE A 363 0.03 -10.11 -18.15
C PHE A 363 0.12 -8.80 -18.94
N GLU A 364 -0.78 -8.59 -19.88
CA GLU A 364 -0.83 -7.43 -20.77
C GLU A 364 -0.97 -6.14 -19.96
N GLY A 365 -1.99 -6.09 -19.11
CA GLY A 365 -2.25 -4.94 -18.26
C GLY A 365 -1.17 -4.74 -17.20
N ALA A 366 -0.73 -5.82 -16.56
CA ALA A 366 0.30 -5.77 -15.53
C ALA A 366 1.65 -5.27 -16.06
N ASN A 367 2.05 -5.66 -17.28
CA ASN A 367 3.29 -5.19 -17.89
C ASN A 367 3.26 -3.68 -18.20
N VAL A 368 2.09 -3.16 -18.59
CA VAL A 368 1.86 -1.71 -18.74
C VAL A 368 1.89 -1.00 -17.39
N SER A 369 1.17 -1.53 -16.41
CA SER A 369 1.03 -0.93 -15.09
C SER A 369 2.34 -0.83 -14.31
N ASN A 370 3.23 -1.81 -14.47
CA ASN A 370 4.55 -1.82 -13.83
C ASN A 370 5.66 -1.11 -14.60
N THR A 371 5.34 -0.43 -15.70
CA THR A 371 6.36 0.36 -16.42
C THR A 371 7.18 1.20 -15.44
N PRO A 372 8.53 1.23 -15.53
CA PRO A 372 9.40 0.60 -16.53
C PRO A 372 9.91 -0.79 -16.13
N PHE A 373 9.46 -1.33 -15.01
CA PHE A 373 10.00 -2.51 -14.38
C PHE A 373 9.53 -3.81 -15.04
N ARG A 374 10.28 -4.88 -14.80
CA ARG A 374 9.91 -6.24 -15.17
C ARG A 374 9.25 -6.95 -14.00
N LEU A 375 8.51 -8.01 -14.32
CA LEU A 375 7.77 -8.85 -13.37
C LEU A 375 6.68 -8.08 -12.60
N PHE A 376 6.05 -8.75 -11.63
CA PHE A 376 4.74 -8.40 -11.10
C PHE A 376 4.64 -8.77 -9.62
N LYS A 377 3.49 -8.51 -9.01
CA LYS A 377 3.06 -9.09 -7.74
C LYS A 377 3.57 -10.52 -7.59
N HIS A 378 4.01 -10.91 -6.41
CA HIS A 378 4.61 -12.21 -6.07
C HIS A 378 6.13 -12.29 -6.23
N TRP A 379 6.74 -11.60 -7.21
CA TRP A 379 8.19 -11.57 -7.40
C TRP A 379 8.87 -10.43 -6.68
N GLU A 380 10.13 -10.68 -6.23
CA GLU A 380 10.89 -9.70 -5.46
C GLU A 380 11.73 -8.73 -6.34
N TYR A 381 11.49 -8.72 -7.65
CA TYR A 381 11.98 -7.68 -8.55
C TYR A 381 11.24 -6.35 -8.35
N GLU A 382 11.75 -5.27 -8.94
CA GLU A 382 11.14 -3.94 -8.79
C GLU A 382 9.65 -3.92 -9.16
N GLY A 383 9.24 -4.68 -10.19
CA GLY A 383 7.83 -4.73 -10.60
C GLY A 383 6.89 -5.37 -9.57
N GLY A 384 7.40 -6.21 -8.66
CA GLY A 384 6.59 -6.76 -7.57
C GLY A 384 6.64 -5.93 -6.31
N THR A 385 7.80 -5.33 -6.00
CA THR A 385 8.06 -4.72 -4.69
C THR A 385 8.02 -3.19 -4.67
N ALA A 386 8.34 -2.50 -5.78
CA ALA A 386 8.37 -1.03 -5.83
C ALA A 386 7.01 -0.46 -6.22
N THR A 387 6.48 0.44 -5.42
CA THR A 387 5.19 1.10 -5.65
C THR A 387 5.28 2.61 -5.42
N PRO A 388 4.33 3.41 -5.97
CA PRO A 388 4.23 4.82 -5.67
C PRO A 388 4.00 5.06 -4.18
N PHE A 389 4.66 6.11 -3.64
CA PHE A 389 4.33 6.63 -2.33
C PHE A 389 4.17 8.15 -2.39
N ILE A 390 3.09 8.65 -1.78
CA ILE A 390 2.81 10.08 -1.66
C ILE A 390 2.53 10.39 -0.20
N ALA A 391 3.25 11.38 0.37
CA ALA A 391 2.88 11.98 1.64
C ALA A 391 2.38 13.42 1.40
N TYR A 392 1.26 13.79 2.03
CA TYR A 392 0.66 15.10 1.92
C TYR A 392 0.12 15.58 3.26
N GLY A 393 0.36 16.86 3.58
CA GLY A 393 -0.16 17.50 4.79
C GLY A 393 0.30 18.97 4.82
N PRO A 394 -0.59 19.96 4.59
CA PRO A 394 -0.20 21.32 4.28
C PRO A 394 0.78 22.01 5.24
N ASN A 395 0.75 21.65 6.52
CA ASN A 395 1.65 22.20 7.53
C ASN A 395 2.70 21.19 8.05
N LEU A 396 2.69 19.98 7.55
CA LEU A 396 3.42 18.85 8.12
C LEU A 396 4.38 18.21 7.12
N VAL A 397 4.08 18.37 5.83
CA VAL A 397 4.89 17.82 4.72
C VAL A 397 5.34 18.97 3.83
N LYS A 398 6.64 19.04 3.55
CA LYS A 398 7.23 20.03 2.66
C LYS A 398 6.71 19.83 1.24
N PRO A 399 6.12 20.86 0.61
CA PRO A 399 5.57 20.74 -0.74
C PRO A 399 6.65 20.57 -1.79
N ASN A 400 6.23 20.02 -2.94
CA ASN A 400 7.05 19.88 -4.15
C ASN A 400 8.40 19.19 -3.89
N THR A 401 8.37 18.08 -3.13
CA THR A 401 9.56 17.31 -2.78
C THR A 401 9.50 15.93 -3.47
N THR A 402 10.63 15.49 -4.02
CA THR A 402 10.80 14.12 -4.51
C THR A 402 11.99 13.49 -3.79
N SER A 403 11.81 12.30 -3.25
CA SER A 403 12.88 11.50 -2.63
C SER A 403 13.13 10.24 -3.45
N HIS A 404 14.41 9.98 -3.71
CA HIS A 404 14.89 8.74 -4.33
C HIS A 404 15.53 7.77 -3.32
N GLN A 405 15.39 8.06 -2.02
CA GLN A 405 15.91 7.17 -0.99
C GLN A 405 15.00 5.95 -0.81
N PRO A 406 15.57 4.74 -0.70
CA PRO A 406 14.80 3.52 -0.46
C PRO A 406 14.12 3.54 0.91
N ALA A 407 12.79 3.38 0.93
CA ALA A 407 11.99 3.20 2.14
C ALA A 407 11.08 1.98 1.98
N HIS A 408 10.47 1.54 3.06
CA HIS A 408 9.71 0.30 3.09
C HIS A 408 8.38 0.47 3.84
N ILE A 409 7.42 -0.40 3.55
CA ILE A 409 6.08 -0.38 4.16
C ILE A 409 6.11 -0.48 5.70
N ILE A 410 7.17 -1.11 6.28
CA ILE A 410 7.37 -1.18 7.74
C ILE A 410 7.59 0.20 8.37
N ASP A 411 7.95 1.22 7.59
CA ASP A 411 8.23 2.58 8.05
C ASP A 411 6.95 3.35 8.39
N VAL A 412 5.81 2.89 7.88
CA VAL A 412 4.51 3.55 8.11
C VAL A 412 4.14 3.55 9.59
N MET A 413 4.33 2.43 10.29
CA MET A 413 4.07 2.30 11.73
C MET A 413 4.87 3.33 12.54
N THR A 414 6.19 3.34 12.38
CA THR A 414 7.09 4.25 13.13
C THR A 414 6.83 5.72 12.78
N THR A 415 6.41 6.00 11.54
CA THR A 415 6.02 7.33 11.09
C THR A 415 4.72 7.79 11.75
N CYS A 416 3.69 6.94 11.81
CA CYS A 416 2.44 7.22 12.52
C CYS A 416 2.68 7.51 14.00
N LEU A 417 3.52 6.69 14.67
CA LEU A 417 3.87 6.89 16.07
C LEU A 417 4.60 8.22 16.29
N ASN A 418 5.56 8.57 15.44
CA ASN A 418 6.29 9.83 15.55
C ASN A 418 5.37 11.04 15.37
N LEU A 419 4.46 11.01 14.38
CA LEU A 419 3.46 12.06 14.15
C LEU A 419 2.54 12.23 15.37
N ALA A 420 2.20 11.16 16.05
CA ALA A 420 1.34 11.16 17.23
C ALA A 420 2.09 11.50 18.54
N GLY A 421 3.42 11.57 18.52
CA GLY A 421 4.22 11.65 19.75
C GLY A 421 4.13 10.38 20.59
N ALA A 422 3.88 9.24 19.95
CA ALA A 422 3.70 7.95 20.58
C ALA A 422 5.00 7.12 20.54
N LYS A 423 5.12 6.17 21.48
CA LYS A 423 6.22 5.20 21.54
C LYS A 423 5.72 3.82 21.14
N TYR A 424 6.56 3.06 20.47
CA TYR A 424 6.28 1.64 20.20
C TYR A 424 6.32 0.86 21.51
N PRO A 425 5.29 0.07 21.88
CA PRO A 425 5.26 -0.61 23.16
C PRO A 425 6.21 -1.82 23.18
N ALA A 426 6.89 -2.03 24.30
CA ALA A 426 7.66 -3.24 24.54
C ALA A 426 6.78 -4.40 25.05
N ILE A 427 5.70 -4.07 25.75
CA ILE A 427 4.72 -5.01 26.30
C ILE A 427 3.31 -4.53 25.93
N TYR A 428 2.46 -5.43 25.51
CA TYR A 428 1.04 -5.18 25.24
C TYR A 428 0.19 -6.39 25.66
N LYS A 429 -0.82 -6.17 26.51
CA LYS A 429 -1.69 -7.24 27.05
C LYS A 429 -0.86 -8.43 27.60
N ASP A 430 0.12 -8.12 28.42
CA ASP A 430 1.03 -9.07 29.07
C ASP A 430 1.91 -9.91 28.13
N GLN A 431 1.99 -9.52 26.85
CA GLN A 431 2.86 -10.14 25.85
C GLN A 431 4.07 -9.25 25.55
N GLN A 432 5.25 -9.87 25.47
CA GLN A 432 6.44 -9.22 24.92
C GLN A 432 6.22 -8.97 23.42
N ILE A 433 6.39 -7.73 22.97
CA ILE A 433 6.17 -7.34 21.59
C ILE A 433 7.49 -7.31 20.83
N LYS A 434 7.53 -7.95 19.66
CA LYS A 434 8.68 -7.88 18.75
C LYS A 434 8.94 -6.42 18.35
N GLN A 435 10.21 -5.99 18.40
CA GLN A 435 10.58 -4.61 18.08
C GLN A 435 10.42 -4.33 16.58
N THR A 436 9.91 -3.14 16.25
CA THR A 436 9.75 -2.72 14.85
C THR A 436 11.09 -2.60 14.14
N ALA A 437 11.13 -2.98 12.87
CA ALA A 437 12.26 -2.79 11.97
C ALA A 437 12.16 -1.48 11.15
N GLY A 438 11.01 -0.78 11.21
CA GLY A 438 10.75 0.44 10.42
C GLY A 438 11.52 1.66 10.92
N VAL A 439 11.83 2.56 10.00
CA VAL A 439 12.48 3.84 10.23
C VAL A 439 11.50 4.98 9.97
N ASN A 440 11.41 5.94 10.89
CA ASN A 440 10.49 7.07 10.81
C ASN A 440 10.76 7.96 9.58
N LEU A 441 9.75 8.22 8.76
CA LEU A 441 9.82 9.05 7.54
C LEU A 441 9.60 10.55 7.78
N VAL A 442 9.25 10.99 8.99
CA VAL A 442 8.97 12.42 9.28
C VAL A 442 10.13 13.36 8.91
N PRO A 443 11.43 12.99 9.05
CA PRO A 443 12.52 13.81 8.52
C PRO A 443 12.39 14.06 7.01
N LEU A 444 12.04 13.05 6.20
CA LEU A 444 11.78 13.23 4.76
C LEU A 444 10.57 14.14 4.51
N PHE A 445 9.50 14.00 5.31
CA PHE A 445 8.33 14.89 5.21
C PHE A 445 8.70 16.36 5.40
N LYS A 446 9.69 16.64 6.24
CA LYS A 446 10.21 17.98 6.50
C LYS A 446 11.32 18.42 5.53
N GLY A 447 11.69 17.58 4.55
CA GLY A 447 12.82 17.83 3.65
C GLY A 447 14.17 17.85 4.37
N GLN A 448 14.30 17.11 5.45
CA GLN A 448 15.51 16.94 6.25
C GLN A 448 16.30 15.68 5.84
N LYS A 449 17.55 15.60 6.26
CA LYS A 449 18.37 14.40 6.08
C LYS A 449 17.71 13.22 6.82
N TRP A 450 17.67 12.07 6.16
CA TRP A 450 17.13 10.82 6.68
C TRP A 450 18.20 9.72 6.63
N ALA A 451 18.32 8.95 7.70
CA ALA A 451 19.36 7.92 7.80
C ALA A 451 19.09 6.74 6.87
N GLY A 452 17.82 6.42 6.61
CA GLY A 452 17.43 5.27 5.80
C GLY A 452 17.62 3.94 6.52
N HIS A 453 17.50 2.87 5.73
CA HIS A 453 17.79 1.50 6.15
C HIS A 453 19.22 1.09 5.75
N ASN A 454 19.87 0.30 6.60
CA ASN A 454 21.13 -0.35 6.23
C ASN A 454 20.91 -1.38 5.12
N ALA A 455 19.82 -2.15 5.22
CA ALA A 455 19.36 -3.09 4.20
C ALA A 455 17.84 -3.29 4.29
N LEU A 456 17.23 -3.66 3.16
CA LEU A 456 15.84 -4.11 3.06
C LEU A 456 15.82 -5.55 2.60
N PHE A 457 14.87 -6.32 3.13
CA PHE A 457 14.76 -7.75 2.89
C PHE A 457 13.37 -8.10 2.39
N PHE A 458 13.30 -9.09 1.51
CA PHE A 458 12.09 -9.51 0.85
C PHE A 458 12.06 -11.03 0.76
N GLU A 459 10.92 -11.62 1.04
CA GLU A 459 10.67 -13.05 0.85
C GLU A 459 9.18 -13.29 0.69
N HIS A 460 8.81 -14.02 -0.35
CA HIS A 460 7.46 -14.55 -0.51
C HIS A 460 7.47 -15.82 -1.36
N GLU A 461 6.96 -16.91 -0.79
CA GLU A 461 6.83 -18.23 -1.45
C GLU A 461 8.12 -18.69 -2.15
N GLY A 462 9.28 -18.50 -1.47
CA GLY A 462 10.59 -18.90 -1.96
C GLY A 462 11.30 -17.86 -2.86
N ASN A 463 10.59 -16.84 -3.35
CA ASN A 463 11.21 -15.70 -3.99
C ASN A 463 11.86 -14.82 -2.93
N ARG A 464 13.11 -14.39 -3.17
CA ARG A 464 13.94 -13.75 -2.15
C ARG A 464 14.68 -12.55 -2.72
N ALA A 465 14.84 -11.51 -1.92
CA ALA A 465 15.76 -10.45 -2.27
C ALA A 465 16.34 -9.75 -1.03
N VAL A 466 17.48 -9.11 -1.22
CA VAL A 466 18.08 -8.18 -0.28
C VAL A 466 18.57 -6.96 -1.03
N ARG A 467 18.28 -5.77 -0.51
CA ARG A 467 18.81 -4.51 -1.03
C ARG A 467 19.66 -3.83 0.02
N GLN A 468 20.91 -3.54 -0.32
CA GLN A 468 21.83 -2.80 0.53
C GLN A 468 22.50 -1.67 -0.28
N GLY A 469 22.21 -0.43 0.08
CA GLY A 469 22.69 0.73 -0.65
C GLY A 469 22.31 0.68 -2.13
N ASP A 470 23.31 0.68 -3.02
CA ASP A 470 23.11 0.66 -4.47
C ASP A 470 22.94 -0.76 -5.06
N TRP A 471 23.01 -1.79 -4.24
CA TRP A 471 22.97 -3.18 -4.69
C TRP A 471 21.67 -3.86 -4.30
N LYS A 472 21.14 -4.65 -5.23
CA LYS A 472 20.00 -5.55 -4.99
C LYS A 472 20.35 -6.94 -5.50
N LEU A 473 20.20 -7.94 -4.65
CA LEU A 473 20.36 -9.35 -4.97
C LEU A 473 19.00 -10.01 -4.92
N VAL A 474 18.62 -10.73 -5.99
CA VAL A 474 17.29 -11.34 -6.14
C VAL A 474 17.45 -12.81 -6.53
N SER A 475 16.57 -13.67 -6.02
CA SER A 475 16.49 -15.08 -6.38
C SER A 475 15.04 -15.50 -6.51
N ASN A 476 14.68 -16.19 -7.60
CA ASN A 476 13.35 -16.72 -7.83
C ASN A 476 13.26 -18.20 -7.48
N TYR A 477 12.10 -18.62 -7.02
CA TYR A 477 11.75 -20.01 -6.86
C TYR A 477 11.05 -20.51 -8.14
N PRO A 478 11.31 -21.76 -8.65
CA PRO A 478 12.15 -22.83 -8.03
C PRO A 478 13.63 -22.81 -8.41
N ASP A 479 14.09 -21.93 -9.31
CA ASP A 479 15.46 -21.96 -9.84
C ASP A 479 16.50 -21.68 -8.75
N ASN A 480 16.15 -20.85 -7.78
CA ASN A 480 17.00 -20.49 -6.64
C ASN A 480 18.36 -19.86 -7.01
N GLU A 481 18.54 -19.45 -8.26
CA GLU A 481 19.73 -18.71 -8.70
C GLU A 481 19.70 -17.28 -8.22
N TRP A 482 20.87 -16.74 -7.85
CA TRP A 482 21.01 -15.37 -7.40
C TRP A 482 21.47 -14.45 -8.52
N HIS A 483 20.74 -13.35 -8.76
CA HIS A 483 21.03 -12.30 -9.72
C HIS A 483 21.33 -10.99 -9.00
N LEU A 484 22.41 -10.31 -9.37
CA LEU A 484 22.89 -9.08 -8.74
C LEU A 484 22.72 -7.88 -9.66
N PHE A 485 22.11 -6.81 -9.15
CA PHE A 485 21.87 -5.58 -9.90
C PHE A 485 22.41 -4.35 -9.17
N ASN A 486 22.93 -3.36 -9.95
CA ASN A 486 23.25 -2.04 -9.45
C ASN A 486 22.08 -1.09 -9.67
N MET A 487 21.39 -0.74 -8.62
CA MET A 487 20.10 -0.01 -8.67
C MET A 487 20.24 1.47 -9.07
N VAL A 488 21.46 2.03 -9.10
CA VAL A 488 21.70 3.40 -9.58
C VAL A 488 21.71 3.45 -11.10
N ASN A 489 22.31 2.42 -11.72
CA ASN A 489 22.53 2.37 -13.17
C ASN A 489 21.56 1.45 -13.90
N ASP A 490 20.92 0.53 -13.19
CA ASP A 490 20.05 -0.52 -13.73
C ASP A 490 18.87 -0.84 -12.80
N ARG A 491 18.03 0.14 -12.57
CA ARG A 491 16.84 -0.06 -11.73
C ARG A 491 15.79 -0.97 -12.38
N THR A 492 15.91 -1.24 -13.66
CA THR A 492 15.04 -2.17 -14.40
C THR A 492 15.53 -3.62 -14.38
N GLU A 493 16.66 -3.88 -13.70
CA GLU A 493 17.18 -5.21 -13.42
C GLU A 493 17.44 -6.04 -14.70
N LEU A 494 18.12 -5.42 -15.67
CA LEU A 494 18.40 -6.01 -16.99
C LEU A 494 19.83 -6.56 -17.13
N ASN A 495 20.75 -6.07 -16.30
CA ASN A 495 22.18 -6.40 -16.40
C ASN A 495 22.63 -7.13 -15.12
N ASP A 496 22.60 -8.44 -15.16
CA ASP A 496 23.03 -9.30 -14.05
C ASP A 496 24.57 -9.26 -13.88
N LEU A 497 25.01 -8.80 -12.73
CA LEU A 497 26.41 -8.68 -12.33
C LEU A 497 26.89 -9.83 -11.42
N SER A 498 26.08 -10.85 -11.19
CA SER A 498 26.37 -11.94 -10.24
C SER A 498 27.71 -12.64 -10.55
N LYS A 499 27.95 -12.93 -11.83
CA LYS A 499 29.21 -13.58 -12.29
C LYS A 499 30.43 -12.68 -12.19
N SER A 500 30.28 -11.36 -12.36
CA SER A 500 31.37 -10.39 -12.32
C SER A 500 31.67 -9.89 -10.91
N GLN A 501 30.73 -10.04 -9.95
CA GLN A 501 30.82 -9.53 -8.58
C GLN A 501 30.56 -10.63 -7.52
N PRO A 502 31.25 -11.79 -7.56
CA PRO A 502 30.93 -12.94 -6.70
C PRO A 502 31.13 -12.63 -5.21
N LYS A 503 32.05 -11.76 -4.84
CA LYS A 503 32.25 -11.33 -3.44
C LYS A 503 31.04 -10.55 -2.91
N LYS A 504 30.47 -9.64 -3.73
CA LYS A 504 29.27 -8.87 -3.35
C LYS A 504 28.05 -9.78 -3.24
N VAL A 505 27.90 -10.76 -4.14
CA VAL A 505 26.86 -11.79 -4.05
C VAL A 505 26.93 -12.52 -2.71
N GLN A 506 28.12 -13.03 -2.33
CA GLN A 506 28.29 -13.77 -1.08
C GLN A 506 28.03 -12.90 0.18
N GLU A 507 28.45 -11.64 0.16
CA GLU A 507 28.17 -10.66 1.21
C GLU A 507 26.65 -10.51 1.43
N LEU A 508 25.91 -10.30 0.34
CA LEU A 508 24.45 -10.09 0.38
C LEU A 508 23.68 -11.37 0.73
N ILE A 509 24.14 -12.54 0.28
CA ILE A 509 23.58 -13.84 0.72
C ILE A 509 23.71 -14.00 2.23
N THR A 510 24.89 -13.70 2.78
CA THR A 510 25.13 -13.78 4.22
C THR A 510 24.20 -12.84 4.99
N LEU A 511 24.04 -11.62 4.49
CA LEU A 511 23.16 -10.62 5.08
C LEU A 511 21.68 -11.07 5.06
N TYR A 512 21.23 -11.63 3.92
CA TYR A 512 19.89 -12.19 3.78
C TYR A 512 19.64 -13.35 4.75
N ASN A 513 20.55 -14.32 4.81
CA ASN A 513 20.40 -15.50 5.65
C ASN A 513 20.33 -15.13 7.13
N ASN A 514 21.14 -14.18 7.59
CA ASN A 514 21.10 -13.68 8.97
C ASN A 514 19.77 -13.00 9.31
N TRP A 515 19.15 -12.30 8.37
CA TRP A 515 17.82 -11.73 8.55
C TRP A 515 16.74 -12.81 8.52
N ALA A 516 16.82 -13.75 7.58
CA ALA A 516 15.86 -14.83 7.42
C ALA A 516 15.74 -15.69 8.69
N GLU A 517 16.89 -16.06 9.29
CA GLU A 517 16.94 -16.78 10.56
C GLU A 517 16.26 -15.98 11.69
N LYS A 518 16.60 -14.70 11.85
CA LYS A 518 16.02 -13.82 12.89
C LYS A 518 14.54 -13.53 12.69
N SER A 519 14.04 -13.69 11.49
CA SER A 519 12.65 -13.43 11.13
C SER A 519 11.80 -14.70 11.06
N ASP A 520 12.36 -15.85 11.43
CA ASP A 520 11.70 -17.16 11.38
C ASP A 520 11.26 -17.57 9.97
N VAL A 521 12.02 -17.17 8.94
CA VAL A 521 11.77 -17.55 7.54
C VAL A 521 12.09 -19.04 7.36
N ILE A 522 11.12 -19.79 6.85
CA ILE A 522 11.25 -21.21 6.53
C ILE A 522 11.35 -21.36 5.01
N SER A 523 12.22 -22.24 4.52
CA SER A 523 12.34 -22.47 3.07
C SER A 523 11.00 -22.96 2.49
N PHE A 524 10.66 -22.46 1.30
CA PHE A 524 9.36 -22.74 0.68
C PHE A 524 9.19 -24.23 0.36
N GLU A 525 10.26 -24.96 0.05
CA GLU A 525 10.24 -26.41 -0.13
C GLU A 525 9.68 -27.14 1.11
N LYS A 526 10.14 -26.73 2.31
CA LYS A 526 9.65 -27.29 3.57
C LYS A 526 8.19 -26.92 3.84
N LEU A 527 7.78 -25.72 3.42
CA LEU A 527 6.38 -25.28 3.53
C LEU A 527 5.48 -25.98 2.52
N ALA A 528 5.94 -26.20 1.29
CA ALA A 528 5.18 -26.84 0.22
C ALA A 528 4.89 -28.31 0.52
N THR A 529 5.84 -29.06 1.10
CA THR A 529 5.66 -30.46 1.49
C THR A 529 4.60 -30.64 2.59
N LYS A 530 4.36 -29.62 3.41
CA LYS A 530 3.33 -29.60 4.46
C LYS A 530 1.93 -29.23 3.94
N LYS A 531 1.78 -28.82 2.66
CA LYS A 531 0.47 -28.53 2.04
C LYS A 531 -0.46 -29.76 1.93
N GLY A 532 0.08 -30.99 2.05
CA GLY A 532 -0.70 -32.22 2.00
C GLY A 532 -1.53 -32.56 3.25
N GLU A 533 -1.35 -31.82 4.36
CA GLU A 533 -1.97 -32.16 5.64
C GLU A 533 -3.15 -31.25 6.06
N GLY A 534 -3.61 -30.34 5.20
CA GLY A 534 -4.62 -29.34 5.62
C GLY A 534 -5.42 -28.66 4.52
N TYR A 535 -6.05 -29.40 3.59
CA TYR A 535 -7.13 -28.91 2.74
C TYR A 535 -8.33 -29.84 2.78
#